data_adebcf271caf1830368868f13b349c65
#
_entry.id   adebcf271caf1830368868f13b349c65
#
_cell.length_a   1.000
_cell.length_b   1.000
_cell.length_c   1.000
_cell.angle_alpha   90.00
_cell.angle_beta   90.00
_cell.angle_gamma   90.00
#
_symmetry.space_group_name_H-M   'P 1'
#
loop_
_entity.id
_entity.type
_entity.pdbx_description
1 polymer ?
#
loop_
_entity_poly.entity_id
_entity_poly.type
_entity_poly.pdbx_seq_one_letter_code
_entity_poly.pdbx_strand_id
1 'polypeptide(L)'
;VACIESILCSDDTPESIVIIDNNSNDDSVARIQEWAVAAREKRWPVERDGRMFPLETLTEKGMLSAGPLQKLILVCCDKNGGYAAGNNVGIRLALRSGAQAVWVLNNDTLVESAAAGAMYRRLFSSSRPGLCGSLVRYMDGDKLVQCRGGGRFCKWTGLSVLDGHLLPVSEALAESTAAVEERINFIYGASVMASRQFLETVGLMDERYFLYCEEQDWAYGAKGRFDFCYASDAVVWHKEGASSGHCRKNFNPRRLWYLLRSRLLLTWKWTPITLPVVSLCCIFAGVRLVLRRLTWENIRYMLGKSRSNS
;
A
#
# COMPACT_ATOMS: atom_id res chain seq x y z
N VAL A 1 -10.93 -10.99 -2.57
CA VAL A 1 -12.34 -10.81 -2.99
C VAL A 1 -12.95 -9.61 -2.28
N ALA A 2 -13.06 -9.58 -0.94
CA ALA A 2 -13.76 -8.52 -0.21
C ALA A 2 -13.30 -7.08 -0.56
N CYS A 3 -12.01 -6.86 -0.80
CA CYS A 3 -11.49 -5.58 -1.28
C CYS A 3 -12.09 -5.20 -2.65
N ILE A 4 -12.14 -6.14 -3.59
CA ILE A 4 -12.72 -5.90 -4.92
C ILE A 4 -14.20 -5.55 -4.78
N GLU A 5 -14.93 -6.29 -3.97
CA GLU A 5 -16.34 -6.06 -3.69
C GLU A 5 -16.61 -4.66 -3.11
N SER A 6 -15.81 -4.23 -2.13
CA SER A 6 -15.97 -2.90 -1.55
C SER A 6 -15.74 -1.76 -2.56
N ILE A 7 -14.81 -1.94 -3.52
CA ILE A 7 -14.58 -0.97 -4.60
C ILE A 7 -15.75 -0.97 -5.57
N LEU A 8 -16.24 -2.14 -5.99
CA LEU A 8 -17.35 -2.26 -6.93
C LEU A 8 -18.68 -1.72 -6.37
N CYS A 9 -18.85 -1.76 -5.04
CA CYS A 9 -20.00 -1.20 -4.33
C CYS A 9 -19.86 0.30 -4.03
N SER A 10 -18.74 0.94 -4.38
CA SER A 10 -18.53 2.35 -4.09
C SER A 10 -19.38 3.28 -4.99
N ASP A 11 -19.71 4.48 -4.46
CA ASP A 11 -20.53 5.47 -5.18
C ASP A 11 -19.84 5.99 -6.44
N ASP A 12 -18.53 6.20 -6.33
CA ASP A 12 -17.65 6.63 -7.43
C ASP A 12 -16.72 5.47 -7.81
N THR A 13 -17.28 4.41 -8.41
CA THR A 13 -16.51 3.23 -8.86
C THR A 13 -15.48 3.66 -9.91
N PRO A 14 -14.20 3.27 -9.77
CA PRO A 14 -13.19 3.52 -10.79
C PRO A 14 -13.59 2.95 -12.16
N GLU A 15 -13.12 3.57 -13.24
CA GLU A 15 -13.37 3.10 -14.61
C GLU A 15 -12.86 1.68 -14.83
N SER A 16 -11.73 1.34 -14.18
CA SER A 16 -11.12 0.00 -14.26
C SER A 16 -10.51 -0.41 -12.93
N ILE A 17 -10.61 -1.68 -12.60
CA ILE A 17 -9.94 -2.33 -11.48
C ILE A 17 -8.97 -3.35 -12.06
N VAL A 18 -7.69 -3.17 -11.76
CA VAL A 18 -6.62 -4.08 -12.18
C VAL A 18 -6.12 -4.83 -10.96
N ILE A 19 -6.36 -6.11 -10.91
CA ILE A 19 -5.88 -7.02 -9.87
C ILE A 19 -4.57 -7.61 -10.34
N ILE A 20 -3.52 -7.46 -9.56
CA ILE A 20 -2.21 -8.02 -9.88
C ILE A 20 -1.95 -9.23 -8.97
N ASP A 21 -1.88 -10.40 -9.56
CA ASP A 21 -1.31 -11.56 -8.91
C ASP A 21 0.20 -11.59 -9.14
N ASN A 22 0.96 -11.29 -8.10
CA ASN A 22 2.42 -11.20 -8.16
C ASN A 22 3.06 -12.60 -7.98
N ASN A 23 2.59 -13.57 -8.76
CA ASN A 23 2.98 -14.98 -8.72
C ASN A 23 2.77 -15.61 -7.33
N SER A 24 1.52 -15.63 -6.88
CA SER A 24 1.11 -16.29 -5.62
C SER A 24 1.25 -17.81 -5.74
N ASN A 25 1.68 -18.45 -4.64
CA ASN A 25 1.84 -19.91 -4.56
C ASN A 25 0.64 -20.60 -3.90
N ASP A 26 -0.47 -19.88 -3.75
CA ASP A 26 -1.71 -20.35 -3.14
C ASP A 26 -2.88 -20.35 -4.15
N ASP A 27 -4.08 -20.55 -3.67
CA ASP A 27 -5.32 -20.61 -4.46
C ASP A 27 -5.90 -19.22 -4.82
N SER A 28 -5.16 -18.14 -4.62
CA SER A 28 -5.65 -16.75 -4.80
C SER A 28 -6.24 -16.51 -6.19
N VAL A 29 -5.53 -16.92 -7.25
CA VAL A 29 -5.99 -16.76 -8.65
C VAL A 29 -7.27 -17.54 -8.88
N ALA A 30 -7.31 -18.82 -8.49
CA ALA A 30 -8.49 -19.67 -8.65
C ALA A 30 -9.71 -19.10 -7.93
N ARG A 31 -9.54 -18.65 -6.68
CA ARG A 31 -10.61 -18.03 -5.88
C ARG A 31 -11.16 -16.74 -6.48
N ILE A 32 -10.31 -15.92 -7.09
CA ILE A 32 -10.76 -14.70 -7.78
C ILE A 32 -11.57 -15.08 -9.02
N GLN A 33 -11.14 -16.08 -9.80
CA GLN A 33 -11.83 -16.55 -10.99
C GLN A 33 -13.18 -17.20 -10.63
N GLU A 34 -13.21 -18.09 -9.63
CA GLU A 34 -14.45 -18.71 -9.12
C GLU A 34 -15.45 -17.66 -8.62
N TRP A 35 -14.95 -16.67 -7.87
CA TRP A 35 -15.77 -15.55 -7.42
C TRP A 35 -16.37 -14.77 -8.61
N ALA A 36 -15.56 -14.46 -9.62
CA ALA A 36 -16.03 -13.71 -10.79
C ALA A 36 -17.11 -14.48 -11.58
N VAL A 37 -17.00 -15.81 -11.71
CA VAL A 37 -18.03 -16.66 -12.30
C VAL A 37 -19.30 -16.61 -11.46
N ALA A 38 -19.21 -16.86 -10.16
CA ALA A 38 -20.36 -16.83 -9.25
C ALA A 38 -21.04 -15.46 -9.19
N ALA A 39 -20.27 -14.38 -9.22
CA ALA A 39 -20.78 -13.02 -9.28
C ALA A 39 -21.58 -12.77 -10.55
N ARG A 40 -21.07 -13.24 -11.70
CA ARG A 40 -21.75 -13.14 -12.99
C ARG A 40 -23.07 -13.89 -13.01
N GLU A 41 -23.13 -15.11 -12.49
CA GLU A 41 -24.34 -15.92 -12.40
C GLU A 41 -25.40 -15.25 -11.52
N LYS A 42 -24.99 -14.65 -10.41
CA LYS A 42 -25.85 -13.89 -9.49
C LYS A 42 -26.17 -12.47 -9.97
N ARG A 43 -25.67 -12.06 -11.15
CA ARG A 43 -25.75 -10.69 -11.67
C ARG A 43 -25.21 -9.63 -10.68
N TRP A 44 -24.14 -9.96 -9.97
CA TRP A 44 -23.52 -9.07 -8.98
C TRP A 44 -22.01 -8.90 -9.29
N PRO A 45 -21.44 -7.71 -9.11
CA PRO A 45 -22.14 -6.44 -8.95
C PRO A 45 -22.73 -5.98 -10.30
N VAL A 46 -23.95 -5.49 -10.27
CA VAL A 46 -24.57 -4.82 -11.42
C VAL A 46 -24.12 -3.39 -11.39
N GLU A 47 -23.62 -2.85 -12.49
CA GLU A 47 -23.47 -1.41 -12.63
C GLU A 47 -24.81 -0.70 -12.42
N ARG A 48 -24.77 0.57 -12.00
CA ARG A 48 -25.98 1.41 -11.89
C ARG A 48 -26.79 1.47 -13.20
N ASP A 49 -26.14 1.23 -14.33
CA ASP A 49 -26.72 1.15 -15.67
C ASP A 49 -27.06 -0.28 -16.15
N GLY A 50 -26.97 -1.28 -15.28
CA GLY A 50 -27.32 -2.66 -15.59
C GLY A 50 -26.24 -3.47 -16.32
N ARG A 51 -25.04 -2.94 -16.53
CA ARG A 51 -23.94 -3.67 -17.18
C ARG A 51 -23.23 -4.59 -16.20
N MET A 52 -22.80 -5.74 -16.69
CA MET A 52 -21.99 -6.70 -15.95
C MET A 52 -20.50 -6.48 -16.22
N PHE A 53 -19.67 -6.72 -15.22
CA PHE A 53 -18.21 -6.67 -15.37
C PHE A 53 -17.64 -8.06 -15.60
N PRO A 54 -17.35 -8.45 -16.84
CA PRO A 54 -16.60 -9.67 -17.07
C PRO A 54 -15.18 -9.49 -16.53
N LEU A 55 -14.69 -10.51 -15.81
CA LEU A 55 -13.28 -10.60 -15.46
C LEU A 55 -12.48 -11.02 -16.69
N GLU A 56 -11.56 -10.18 -17.13
CA GLU A 56 -10.55 -10.53 -18.12
C GLU A 56 -9.29 -11.00 -17.40
N THR A 57 -8.77 -12.18 -17.76
CA THR A 57 -7.50 -12.69 -17.21
C THR A 57 -6.41 -12.54 -18.26
N LEU A 58 -5.33 -11.84 -17.91
CA LEU A 58 -4.19 -11.59 -18.76
C LEU A 58 -2.91 -12.16 -18.14
N THR A 59 -1.98 -12.58 -18.99
CA THR A 59 -0.58 -12.75 -18.57
C THR A 59 0.16 -11.44 -18.72
N GLU A 60 1.29 -11.29 -18.02
CA GLU A 60 2.14 -10.09 -18.12
C GLU A 60 2.53 -9.78 -19.58
N LYS A 61 2.80 -10.80 -20.38
CA LYS A 61 3.09 -10.68 -21.84
C LYS A 61 1.84 -10.29 -22.66
N GLY A 62 0.68 -10.83 -22.32
CA GLY A 62 -0.60 -10.53 -22.99
C GLY A 62 -1.05 -9.08 -22.79
N MET A 63 -0.63 -8.42 -21.72
CA MET A 63 -0.89 -7.00 -21.49
C MET A 63 -0.38 -6.08 -22.62
N LEU A 64 0.67 -6.47 -23.33
CA LEU A 64 1.28 -5.64 -24.39
C LEU A 64 0.35 -5.46 -25.59
N SER A 65 -0.56 -6.39 -25.82
CA SER A 65 -1.54 -6.39 -26.90
C SER A 65 -2.97 -6.11 -26.44
N ALA A 66 -3.20 -5.86 -25.14
CA ALA A 66 -4.52 -5.58 -24.62
C ALA A 66 -5.09 -4.28 -25.24
N GLY A 67 -6.36 -4.33 -25.62
CA GLY A 67 -7.15 -3.19 -26.08
C GLY A 67 -7.49 -2.24 -24.93
N PRO A 68 -8.53 -1.39 -25.09
CA PRO A 68 -9.03 -0.55 -24.00
C PRO A 68 -9.34 -1.39 -22.77
N LEU A 69 -8.99 -0.87 -21.57
CA LEU A 69 -9.20 -1.59 -20.33
C LEU A 69 -10.67 -1.99 -20.15
N GLN A 70 -10.87 -3.27 -19.89
CA GLN A 70 -12.12 -3.76 -19.31
C GLN A 70 -12.21 -3.29 -17.86
N LYS A 71 -13.39 -3.31 -17.28
CA LYS A 71 -13.60 -2.78 -15.95
C LYS A 71 -12.92 -3.61 -14.84
N LEU A 72 -12.82 -4.91 -15.02
CA LEU A 72 -12.20 -5.83 -14.07
C LEU A 72 -11.17 -6.72 -14.78
N ILE A 73 -9.91 -6.60 -14.42
CA ILE A 73 -8.80 -7.30 -15.05
C ILE A 73 -7.95 -7.98 -13.98
N LEU A 74 -7.66 -9.26 -14.18
CA LEU A 74 -6.68 -10.03 -13.40
C LEU A 74 -5.42 -10.23 -14.25
N VAL A 75 -4.30 -9.75 -13.78
CA VAL A 75 -2.98 -9.95 -14.40
C VAL A 75 -2.17 -10.91 -13.56
N CYS A 76 -1.77 -12.03 -14.15
CA CYS A 76 -0.88 -12.99 -13.51
C CYS A 76 0.55 -12.74 -13.96
N CYS A 77 1.43 -12.38 -13.01
CA CYS A 77 2.85 -12.14 -13.26
C CYS A 77 3.63 -13.45 -13.31
N ASP A 78 4.67 -13.51 -14.14
CA ASP A 78 5.53 -14.70 -14.28
C ASP A 78 6.40 -14.96 -13.03
N LYS A 79 6.67 -13.92 -12.23
CA LYS A 79 7.50 -13.98 -11.01
C LYS A 79 7.06 -12.97 -9.95
N ASN A 80 7.33 -13.28 -8.68
CA ASN A 80 7.17 -12.32 -7.61
C ASN A 80 8.34 -11.32 -7.61
N GLY A 81 8.10 -10.13 -8.12
CA GLY A 81 9.06 -9.02 -8.17
C GLY A 81 9.04 -8.09 -6.95
N GLY A 82 8.20 -8.37 -5.96
CA GLY A 82 7.97 -7.51 -4.81
C GLY A 82 6.87 -6.46 -5.04
N TYR A 83 6.69 -5.57 -4.07
CA TYR A 83 5.61 -4.59 -4.07
C TYR A 83 5.70 -3.61 -5.25
N ALA A 84 6.87 -3.03 -5.48
CA ALA A 84 7.09 -2.07 -6.56
C ALA A 84 6.82 -2.68 -7.94
N ALA A 85 7.39 -3.85 -8.22
CA ALA A 85 7.25 -4.49 -9.53
C ALA A 85 5.81 -4.89 -9.82
N GLY A 86 5.10 -5.49 -8.83
CA GLY A 86 3.69 -5.84 -8.98
C GLY A 86 2.83 -4.61 -9.28
N ASN A 87 2.96 -3.54 -8.50
CA ASN A 87 2.19 -2.31 -8.73
C ASN A 87 2.52 -1.67 -10.08
N ASN A 88 3.78 -1.66 -10.49
CA ASN A 88 4.20 -1.11 -11.78
C ASN A 88 3.53 -1.79 -12.99
N VAL A 89 3.22 -3.08 -12.89
CA VAL A 89 2.46 -3.81 -13.93
C VAL A 89 1.09 -3.14 -14.13
N GLY A 90 0.34 -2.94 -13.04
CA GLY A 90 -0.96 -2.27 -13.09
C GLY A 90 -0.88 -0.81 -13.51
N ILE A 91 0.10 -0.06 -13.01
CA ILE A 91 0.30 1.35 -13.36
C ILE A 91 0.60 1.51 -14.86
N ARG A 92 1.48 0.68 -15.43
CA ARG A 92 1.78 0.71 -16.88
C ARG A 92 0.51 0.45 -17.72
N LEU A 93 -0.31 -0.50 -17.30
CA LEU A 93 -1.55 -0.83 -17.99
C LEU A 93 -2.53 0.34 -17.94
N ALA A 94 -2.75 0.93 -16.75
CA ALA A 94 -3.62 2.08 -16.57
C ALA A 94 -3.16 3.31 -17.37
N LEU A 95 -1.87 3.63 -17.37
CA LEU A 95 -1.31 4.75 -18.15
C LEU A 95 -1.51 4.57 -19.67
N ARG A 96 -1.31 3.35 -20.17
CA ARG A 96 -1.53 3.03 -21.60
C ARG A 96 -3.00 3.16 -22.01
N SER A 97 -3.90 2.93 -21.09
CA SER A 97 -5.35 3.06 -21.31
C SER A 97 -5.87 4.48 -21.11
N GLY A 98 -4.99 5.45 -20.84
CA GLY A 98 -5.38 6.85 -20.75
C GLY A 98 -5.82 7.32 -19.35
N ALA A 99 -5.65 6.50 -18.31
CA ALA A 99 -6.05 6.88 -16.95
C ALA A 99 -5.42 8.20 -16.51
N GLN A 100 -6.21 9.10 -15.92
CA GLN A 100 -5.76 10.39 -15.40
C GLN A 100 -5.18 10.29 -13.99
N ALA A 101 -5.60 9.27 -13.24
CA ALA A 101 -5.04 8.90 -11.95
C ALA A 101 -5.01 7.38 -11.80
N VAL A 102 -4.10 6.88 -10.98
CA VAL A 102 -4.02 5.48 -10.60
C VAL A 102 -4.05 5.37 -9.08
N TRP A 103 -5.01 4.63 -8.56
CA TRP A 103 -5.09 4.32 -7.14
C TRP A 103 -4.44 2.97 -6.86
N VAL A 104 -3.28 2.98 -6.24
CA VAL A 104 -2.60 1.80 -5.71
C VAL A 104 -3.21 1.50 -4.36
N LEU A 105 -3.76 0.30 -4.20
CA LEU A 105 -4.49 -0.13 -3.01
C LEU A 105 -4.09 -1.55 -2.63
N ASN A 106 -3.80 -1.77 -1.35
CA ASN A 106 -3.51 -3.10 -0.85
C ASN A 106 -4.76 -4.00 -0.90
N ASN A 107 -4.56 -5.28 -1.18
CA ASN A 107 -5.63 -6.27 -1.31
C ASN A 107 -6.27 -6.71 0.02
N ASP A 108 -5.68 -6.34 1.15
CA ASP A 108 -6.17 -6.56 2.52
C ASP A 108 -6.85 -5.31 3.10
N THR A 109 -7.49 -4.52 2.23
CA THR A 109 -8.28 -3.33 2.57
C THR A 109 -9.76 -3.53 2.27
N LEU A 110 -10.59 -2.67 2.90
CA LEU A 110 -11.97 -2.38 2.49
C LEU A 110 -12.10 -0.87 2.33
N VAL A 111 -12.84 -0.43 1.33
CA VAL A 111 -13.04 1.00 1.07
C VAL A 111 -14.48 1.41 1.39
N GLU A 112 -14.66 2.60 1.97
CA GLU A 112 -15.99 3.19 2.09
C GLU A 112 -16.46 3.75 0.74
N SER A 113 -17.76 3.86 0.54
CA SER A 113 -18.38 4.12 -0.77
C SER A 113 -17.89 5.42 -1.45
N ALA A 114 -17.61 6.45 -0.68
CA ALA A 114 -17.15 7.75 -1.20
C ALA A 114 -15.62 7.84 -1.41
N ALA A 115 -14.84 6.82 -1.02
CA ALA A 115 -13.39 6.94 -0.89
C ALA A 115 -12.67 7.26 -2.21
N ALA A 116 -13.02 6.58 -3.29
CA ALA A 116 -12.38 6.77 -4.60
C ALA A 116 -12.58 8.20 -5.12
N GLY A 117 -13.82 8.69 -5.11
CA GLY A 117 -14.16 10.04 -5.55
C GLY A 117 -13.56 11.13 -4.66
N ALA A 118 -13.54 10.91 -3.34
CA ALA A 118 -12.93 11.84 -2.39
C ALA A 118 -11.42 11.99 -2.65
N MET A 119 -10.70 10.89 -2.85
CA MET A 119 -9.28 10.94 -3.21
C MET A 119 -9.04 11.64 -4.54
N TYR A 120 -9.85 11.33 -5.55
CA TYR A 120 -9.74 11.96 -6.87
C TYR A 120 -9.96 13.47 -6.79
N ARG A 121 -11.05 13.90 -6.17
CA ARG A 121 -11.35 15.34 -5.97
C ARG A 121 -10.23 16.04 -5.20
N ARG A 122 -9.73 15.43 -4.12
CA ARG A 122 -8.65 16.03 -3.31
C ARG A 122 -7.35 16.14 -4.10
N LEU A 123 -6.97 15.11 -4.84
CA LEU A 123 -5.77 15.11 -5.68
C LEU A 123 -5.81 16.26 -6.69
N PHE A 124 -6.90 16.40 -7.42
CA PHE A 124 -7.03 17.40 -8.48
C PHE A 124 -7.50 18.80 -8.01
N SER A 125 -7.71 18.99 -6.71
CA SER A 125 -7.86 20.32 -6.11
C SER A 125 -6.54 21.07 -5.97
N SER A 126 -5.40 20.35 -6.04
CA SER A 126 -4.07 20.96 -6.07
C SER A 126 -3.70 21.47 -7.46
N SER A 127 -2.96 22.58 -7.52
CA SER A 127 -2.38 23.11 -8.76
C SER A 127 -1.22 22.25 -9.30
N ARG A 128 -0.63 21.40 -8.44
CA ARG A 128 0.46 20.48 -8.77
C ARG A 128 0.12 19.07 -8.29
N PRO A 129 -0.92 18.43 -8.85
CA PRO A 129 -1.42 17.16 -8.37
C PRO A 129 -0.35 16.08 -8.46
N GLY A 130 0.09 15.57 -7.31
CA GLY A 130 1.11 14.53 -7.20
C GLY A 130 0.54 13.23 -6.67
N LEU A 131 0.55 13.09 -5.36
CA LEU A 131 0.07 11.92 -4.63
C LEU A 131 -1.03 12.34 -3.64
N CYS A 132 -2.04 11.49 -3.47
CA CYS A 132 -3.06 11.65 -2.44
C CYS A 132 -3.17 10.38 -1.61
N GLY A 133 -3.17 10.52 -0.29
CA GLY A 133 -3.43 9.44 0.66
C GLY A 133 -4.81 9.56 1.30
N SER A 134 -5.35 8.44 1.75
CA SER A 134 -6.65 8.33 2.44
C SER A 134 -6.51 8.34 3.96
N LEU A 135 -7.63 8.44 4.67
CA LEU A 135 -7.72 8.10 6.09
C LEU A 135 -7.73 6.57 6.23
N VAL A 136 -6.59 5.99 6.61
CA VAL A 136 -6.49 4.55 6.81
C VAL A 136 -6.78 4.21 8.28
N ARG A 137 -7.75 3.30 8.50
CA ARG A 137 -8.19 2.85 9.82
C ARG A 137 -7.85 1.37 10.01
N TYR A 138 -7.70 0.96 11.26
CA TYR A 138 -7.54 -0.45 11.58
C TYR A 138 -8.88 -1.20 11.42
N MET A 139 -8.85 -2.36 10.76
CA MET A 139 -10.03 -3.22 10.59
C MET A 139 -10.42 -3.90 11.91
N ASP A 140 -9.43 -4.27 12.73
CA ASP A 140 -9.62 -4.90 14.04
C ASP A 140 -9.54 -3.85 15.16
N GLY A 141 -10.44 -2.91 15.22
CA GLY A 141 -10.42 -1.84 16.21
C GLY A 141 -10.88 -0.52 15.62
N ASP A 142 -12.12 -0.47 15.26
CA ASP A 142 -12.83 0.57 14.50
C ASP A 142 -12.67 2.02 14.98
N LYS A 143 -12.04 2.23 16.14
CA LYS A 143 -11.84 3.54 16.77
C LYS A 143 -10.46 4.15 16.56
N LEU A 144 -9.50 3.40 15.98
CA LEU A 144 -8.12 3.85 15.86
C LEU A 144 -7.71 4.08 14.40
N VAL A 145 -6.97 5.15 14.20
CA VAL A 145 -6.35 5.49 12.91
C VAL A 145 -5.03 4.74 12.77
N GLN A 146 -4.79 4.19 11.60
CA GLN A 146 -3.49 3.67 11.22
C GLN A 146 -2.63 4.75 10.59
N CYS A 147 -3.22 5.58 9.71
CA CYS A 147 -2.50 6.63 9.01
C CYS A 147 -3.45 7.71 8.48
N ARG A 148 -3.05 8.98 8.59
CA ARG A 148 -3.68 10.13 7.93
C ARG A 148 -2.87 10.51 6.69
N GLY A 149 -3.25 9.95 5.53
CA GLY A 149 -2.63 10.20 4.24
C GLY A 149 -1.22 9.62 4.08
N GLY A 150 -0.34 9.87 5.04
CA GLY A 150 1.06 9.51 4.92
C GLY A 150 1.84 9.64 6.22
N GLY A 151 3.12 9.99 6.12
CA GLY A 151 3.95 10.11 7.29
C GLY A 151 5.18 10.97 7.08
N ARG A 152 6.07 10.92 8.06
CA ARG A 152 7.37 11.59 8.03
C ARG A 152 8.50 10.57 7.98
N PHE A 153 9.32 10.69 6.98
CA PHE A 153 10.59 9.99 6.88
C PHE A 153 11.72 10.92 7.32
N CYS A 154 12.56 10.45 8.23
CA CYS A 154 13.73 11.16 8.70
C CYS A 154 14.98 10.68 7.95
N LYS A 155 15.55 11.53 7.09
CA LYS A 155 16.76 11.21 6.33
C LYS A 155 17.98 10.88 7.17
N TRP A 156 18.05 11.38 8.43
CA TRP A 156 19.17 11.16 9.33
C TRP A 156 19.16 9.79 10.00
N THR A 157 17.98 9.23 10.24
CA THR A 157 17.83 7.93 10.92
C THR A 157 17.31 6.81 10.00
N GLY A 158 16.80 7.18 8.82
CA GLY A 158 16.12 6.25 7.92
C GLY A 158 14.79 5.72 8.48
N LEU A 159 14.22 6.37 9.51
CA LEU A 159 12.97 5.95 10.15
C LEU A 159 11.78 6.71 9.58
N SER A 160 10.66 6.01 9.46
CA SER A 160 9.36 6.56 9.11
C SER A 160 8.41 6.49 10.30
N VAL A 161 7.59 7.52 10.45
CA VAL A 161 6.48 7.56 11.41
C VAL A 161 5.23 7.95 10.64
N LEU A 162 4.19 7.13 10.73
CA LEU A 162 2.89 7.43 10.12
C LEU A 162 2.17 8.52 10.92
N ASP A 163 1.57 9.47 10.22
CA ASP A 163 0.80 10.53 10.85
C ASP A 163 -0.52 9.97 11.41
N GLY A 164 -0.87 10.39 12.61
CA GLY A 164 -2.09 9.95 13.30
C GLY A 164 -2.11 8.49 13.79
N HIS A 165 -0.98 7.79 13.75
CA HIS A 165 -0.90 6.39 14.16
C HIS A 165 -1.38 6.14 15.60
N LEU A 166 -2.38 5.26 15.75
CA LEU A 166 -3.05 4.91 17.00
C LEU A 166 -3.84 6.06 17.67
N LEU A 167 -4.08 7.17 17.00
CA LEU A 167 -5.02 8.18 17.48
C LEU A 167 -6.46 7.68 17.38
N PRO A 168 -7.33 8.04 18.34
CA PRO A 168 -8.77 7.93 18.18
C PRO A 168 -9.23 8.70 16.92
N VAL A 169 -10.21 8.17 16.20
CA VAL A 169 -10.72 8.79 14.96
C VAL A 169 -11.22 10.22 15.21
N SER A 170 -11.90 10.47 16.36
CA SER A 170 -12.38 11.81 16.70
C SER A 170 -11.25 12.83 16.85
N GLU A 171 -10.13 12.45 17.42
CA GLU A 171 -8.96 13.31 17.56
C GLU A 171 -8.25 13.50 16.19
N ALA A 172 -8.17 12.43 15.42
CA ALA A 172 -7.55 12.47 14.10
C ALA A 172 -8.28 13.40 13.13
N LEU A 173 -9.61 13.49 13.21
CA LEU A 173 -10.45 14.35 12.38
C LEU A 173 -10.61 15.78 12.91
N ALA A 174 -10.20 16.07 14.14
CA ALA A 174 -10.26 17.40 14.72
C ALA A 174 -9.24 18.38 14.08
N GLU A 175 -8.18 17.86 13.49
CA GLU A 175 -7.15 18.65 12.85
C GLU A 175 -7.44 18.85 11.35
N SER A 176 -7.13 20.03 10.83
CA SER A 176 -7.36 20.34 9.41
C SER A 176 -6.47 19.51 8.48
N THR A 177 -6.98 19.20 7.29
CA THR A 177 -6.21 18.49 6.25
C THR A 177 -4.93 19.21 5.87
N ALA A 178 -4.96 20.55 5.81
CA ALA A 178 -3.79 21.38 5.50
C ALA A 178 -2.66 21.18 6.53
N ALA A 179 -2.99 21.16 7.83
CA ALA A 179 -1.99 20.94 8.88
C ALA A 179 -1.38 19.53 8.82
N VAL A 180 -2.13 18.52 8.39
CA VAL A 180 -1.59 17.17 8.15
C VAL A 180 -0.66 17.18 6.95
N GLU A 181 -1.06 17.81 5.84
CA GLU A 181 -0.30 17.88 4.59
C GLU A 181 1.04 18.60 4.75
N GLU A 182 1.11 19.65 5.56
CA GLU A 182 2.37 20.33 5.89
C GLU A 182 3.38 19.43 6.62
N ARG A 183 2.90 18.42 7.32
CA ARG A 183 3.72 17.54 8.15
C ARG A 183 4.21 16.30 7.43
N ILE A 184 3.42 15.76 6.51
CA ILE A 184 3.77 14.53 5.81
C ILE A 184 4.79 14.82 4.71
N ASN A 185 5.70 13.88 4.48
CA ASN A 185 6.66 13.98 3.38
C ASN A 185 6.73 12.72 2.51
N PHE A 186 5.82 11.80 2.73
CA PHE A 186 5.49 10.67 1.84
C PHE A 186 4.05 10.23 2.08
N ILE A 187 3.44 9.57 1.10
CA ILE A 187 2.09 8.99 1.20
C ILE A 187 2.20 7.50 1.55
N TYR A 188 1.26 7.00 2.34
CA TYR A 188 1.25 5.63 2.82
C TYR A 188 0.78 4.65 1.73
N GLY A 189 1.63 3.65 1.41
CA GLY A 189 1.44 2.74 0.29
C GLY A 189 0.22 1.81 0.38
N ALA A 190 -0.37 1.61 1.57
CA ALA A 190 -1.58 0.81 1.66
C ALA A 190 -2.75 1.42 0.85
N SER A 191 -2.74 2.75 0.63
CA SER A 191 -3.73 3.48 -0.15
C SER A 191 -3.13 4.79 -0.66
N VAL A 192 -2.65 4.79 -1.90
CA VAL A 192 -2.06 5.98 -2.55
C VAL A 192 -2.61 6.17 -3.95
N MET A 193 -3.16 7.35 -4.22
CA MET A 193 -3.57 7.76 -5.56
C MET A 193 -2.51 8.68 -6.16
N ALA A 194 -2.02 8.35 -7.36
CA ALA A 194 -1.03 9.12 -8.10
C ALA A 194 -1.66 9.72 -9.35
N SER A 195 -1.38 10.98 -9.65
CA SER A 195 -1.80 11.61 -10.89
C SER A 195 -1.00 11.08 -12.08
N ARG A 196 -1.59 11.10 -13.27
CA ARG A 196 -0.90 10.79 -14.52
C ARG A 196 0.36 11.64 -14.69
N GLN A 197 0.25 12.95 -14.47
CA GLN A 197 1.36 13.88 -14.60
C GLN A 197 2.53 13.51 -13.67
N PHE A 198 2.23 13.10 -12.43
CA PHE A 198 3.23 12.60 -11.51
C PHE A 198 3.94 11.35 -12.06
N LEU A 199 3.16 10.36 -12.50
CA LEU A 199 3.69 9.08 -13.00
C LEU A 199 4.53 9.24 -14.27
N GLU A 200 4.17 10.18 -15.15
CA GLU A 200 4.94 10.48 -16.37
C GLU A 200 6.22 11.29 -16.07
N THR A 201 6.22 12.12 -15.02
CA THR A 201 7.34 13.02 -14.71
C THR A 201 8.34 12.41 -13.73
N VAL A 202 7.84 11.76 -12.66
CA VAL A 202 8.67 11.13 -11.62
C VAL A 202 9.05 9.71 -12.02
N GLY A 203 8.16 9.05 -12.75
CA GLY A 203 8.31 7.65 -13.15
C GLY A 203 7.60 6.68 -12.22
N LEU A 204 7.78 5.41 -12.52
CA LEU A 204 7.23 4.29 -11.78
C LEU A 204 8.00 4.06 -10.48
N MET A 205 7.49 3.19 -9.62
CA MET A 205 8.22 2.76 -8.42
C MET A 205 9.54 2.09 -8.79
N ASP A 206 10.59 2.33 -8.02
CA ASP A 206 11.90 1.72 -8.25
C ASP A 206 11.87 0.24 -7.85
N GLU A 207 11.92 -0.67 -8.81
CA GLU A 207 11.79 -2.13 -8.62
C GLU A 207 12.98 -2.76 -7.88
N ARG A 208 14.04 -1.98 -7.58
CA ARG A 208 15.11 -2.43 -6.69
C ARG A 208 14.64 -2.59 -5.24
N TYR A 209 13.55 -1.90 -4.85
CA TYR A 209 12.83 -2.14 -3.60
C TYR A 209 11.90 -3.35 -3.80
N PHE A 210 12.22 -4.43 -3.14
CA PHE A 210 11.30 -5.59 -3.10
C PHE A 210 10.13 -5.32 -2.16
N LEU A 211 10.43 -4.65 -1.04
CA LEU A 211 9.48 -4.28 0.00
C LEU A 211 10.07 -3.16 0.86
N TYR A 212 9.25 -2.17 1.19
CA TYR A 212 9.56 -0.95 1.98
C TYR A 212 10.39 0.09 1.24
N CYS A 213 10.12 1.33 1.54
CA CYS A 213 10.74 2.56 1.04
C CYS A 213 10.39 2.94 -0.41
N GLU A 214 9.49 2.26 -1.07
CA GLU A 214 9.02 2.59 -2.42
C GLU A 214 8.35 3.98 -2.43
N GLU A 215 7.49 4.24 -1.45
CA GLU A 215 6.75 5.49 -1.31
C GLU A 215 7.66 6.66 -0.93
N GLN A 216 8.66 6.40 -0.09
CA GLN A 216 9.66 7.40 0.25
C GLN A 216 10.54 7.74 -0.96
N ASP A 217 10.87 6.75 -1.79
CA ASP A 217 11.59 6.96 -3.04
C ASP A 217 10.79 7.84 -4.01
N TRP A 218 9.51 7.56 -4.18
CA TRP A 218 8.61 8.40 -4.96
C TRP A 218 8.54 9.83 -4.43
N ALA A 219 8.45 9.97 -3.11
CA ALA A 219 8.41 11.28 -2.45
C ALA A 219 9.69 12.09 -2.70
N TYR A 220 10.85 11.46 -2.65
CA TYR A 220 12.11 12.11 -3.00
C TYR A 220 12.16 12.51 -4.49
N GLY A 221 11.71 11.63 -5.37
CA GLY A 221 11.62 11.91 -6.80
C GLY A 221 10.69 13.08 -7.14
N ALA A 222 9.63 13.26 -6.35
CA ALA A 222 8.64 14.33 -6.51
C ALA A 222 9.05 15.70 -5.95
N LYS A 223 10.03 15.72 -5.05
CA LYS A 223 10.35 16.86 -4.18
C LYS A 223 10.32 18.22 -4.90
N GLY A 224 9.45 19.10 -4.39
CA GLY A 224 9.32 20.48 -4.87
C GLY A 224 8.57 20.66 -6.20
N ARG A 225 8.24 19.55 -6.90
CA ARG A 225 7.52 19.59 -8.18
C ARG A 225 6.03 19.28 -8.06
N PHE A 226 5.66 18.50 -7.06
CA PHE A 226 4.32 17.99 -6.83
C PHE A 226 3.90 18.14 -5.38
N ASP A 227 2.61 18.26 -5.16
CA ASP A 227 2.02 18.31 -3.83
C ASP A 227 1.57 16.92 -3.37
N PHE A 228 1.64 16.71 -2.05
CA PHE A 228 1.10 15.53 -1.40
C PHE A 228 -0.15 15.93 -0.64
N CYS A 229 -1.27 15.29 -1.00
CA CYS A 229 -2.57 15.61 -0.48
C CYS A 229 -3.06 14.54 0.50
N TYR A 230 -3.98 14.91 1.38
CA TYR A 230 -4.69 14.03 2.27
C TYR A 230 -6.20 14.21 2.11
N ALA A 231 -6.90 13.14 1.76
CA ALA A 231 -8.36 13.10 1.69
C ALA A 231 -8.91 12.53 3.00
N SER A 232 -9.32 13.39 3.93
CA SER A 232 -9.82 13.00 5.24
C SER A 232 -11.19 12.30 5.21
N ASP A 233 -11.96 12.52 4.14
CA ASP A 233 -13.25 11.93 3.83
C ASP A 233 -13.14 10.62 3.01
N ALA A 234 -11.95 10.24 2.59
CA ALA A 234 -11.66 8.96 1.96
C ALA A 234 -11.25 7.93 3.00
N VAL A 235 -12.18 7.13 3.49
CA VAL A 235 -11.91 6.13 4.52
C VAL A 235 -11.57 4.78 3.90
N VAL A 236 -10.44 4.21 4.31
CA VAL A 236 -9.97 2.89 3.94
C VAL A 236 -9.66 2.09 5.21
N TRP A 237 -10.27 0.92 5.32
CA TRP A 237 -10.01 -0.02 6.40
C TRP A 237 -8.91 -0.99 5.97
N HIS A 238 -7.87 -1.14 6.76
CA HIS A 238 -6.73 -1.99 6.43
C HIS A 238 -6.47 -3.03 7.52
N LYS A 239 -6.41 -4.29 7.10
CA LYS A 239 -6.05 -5.40 7.97
C LYS A 239 -4.54 -5.51 8.01
N GLU A 240 -3.89 -4.81 8.94
CA GLU A 240 -2.43 -4.83 9.04
C GLU A 240 -1.90 -6.28 9.12
N GLY A 241 -1.13 -6.66 8.12
CA GLY A 241 -0.32 -7.87 8.15
C GLY A 241 -0.94 -9.14 7.60
N ALA A 242 -2.08 -9.10 6.89
CA ALA A 242 -2.66 -10.30 6.29
C ALA A 242 -1.73 -10.90 5.22
N SER A 243 -1.22 -10.09 4.29
CA SER A 243 -0.28 -10.50 3.23
C SER A 243 1.17 -10.59 3.69
N SER A 244 1.52 -9.94 4.78
CA SER A 244 2.90 -9.86 5.31
C SER A 244 3.12 -10.62 6.61
N GLY A 245 2.09 -11.33 7.13
CA GLY A 245 2.19 -12.15 8.34
C GLY A 245 2.40 -11.33 9.63
N HIS A 246 1.75 -10.17 9.75
CA HIS A 246 1.80 -9.36 10.97
C HIS A 246 0.94 -9.94 12.09
N CYS A 247 1.40 -11.03 12.65
CA CYS A 247 1.11 -11.25 14.06
C CYS A 247 2.24 -10.54 14.84
N ARG A 248 1.92 -9.59 15.72
CA ARG A 248 2.87 -8.89 16.62
C ARG A 248 3.85 -9.84 17.35
N LYS A 249 3.61 -11.15 17.28
CA LYS A 249 4.34 -12.20 17.99
C LYS A 249 5.43 -12.90 17.16
N ASN A 250 5.45 -12.78 15.83
CA ASN A 250 6.41 -13.53 15.00
C ASN A 250 7.39 -12.59 14.28
N PHE A 251 8.62 -12.59 14.77
CA PHE A 251 9.76 -11.99 14.09
C PHE A 251 10.01 -12.72 12.76
N ASN A 252 9.98 -11.98 11.65
CA ASN A 252 10.33 -12.48 10.33
C ASN A 252 11.68 -11.88 9.88
N PRO A 253 12.77 -12.68 9.86
CA PRO A 253 14.09 -12.20 9.47
C PRO A 253 14.16 -11.65 8.04
N ARG A 254 13.38 -12.22 7.10
CA ARG A 254 13.32 -11.76 5.70
C ARG A 254 12.76 -10.34 5.61
N ARG A 255 11.71 -10.04 6.38
CA ARG A 255 11.13 -8.69 6.42
C ARG A 255 12.11 -7.67 6.98
N LEU A 256 12.80 -8.01 8.07
CA LEU A 256 13.84 -7.16 8.62
C LEU A 256 14.93 -6.89 7.58
N TRP A 257 15.39 -7.92 6.90
CA TRP A 257 16.38 -7.80 5.83
C TRP A 257 15.94 -6.80 4.76
N TYR A 258 14.71 -6.96 4.21
CA TYR A 258 14.19 -6.02 3.23
C TYR A 258 14.10 -4.59 3.77
N LEU A 259 13.61 -4.42 5.01
CA LEU A 259 13.50 -3.11 5.63
C LEU A 259 14.86 -2.40 5.76
N LEU A 260 15.88 -3.10 6.27
CA LEU A 260 17.22 -2.53 6.44
C LEU A 260 17.90 -2.26 5.10
N ARG A 261 17.82 -3.22 4.17
CA ARG A 261 18.34 -3.08 2.81
C ARG A 261 17.71 -1.89 2.09
N SER A 262 16.39 -1.76 2.14
CA SER A 262 15.66 -0.69 1.46
C SER A 262 15.98 0.68 2.06
N ARG A 263 16.12 0.79 3.39
CA ARG A 263 16.59 2.03 4.04
C ARG A 263 17.99 2.45 3.56
N LEU A 264 18.91 1.51 3.50
CA LEU A 264 20.28 1.79 3.02
C LEU A 264 20.28 2.18 1.55
N LEU A 265 19.50 1.50 0.71
CA LEU A 265 19.34 1.82 -0.71
C LEU A 265 18.76 3.23 -0.91
N LEU A 266 17.69 3.57 -0.18
CA LEU A 266 17.06 4.89 -0.23
C LEU A 266 18.05 5.99 0.19
N THR A 267 18.77 5.75 1.28
CA THR A 267 19.76 6.70 1.81
C THR A 267 20.90 6.90 0.82
N TRP A 268 21.43 5.81 0.27
CA TRP A 268 22.50 5.88 -0.74
C TRP A 268 22.07 6.64 -2.00
N LYS A 269 20.82 6.43 -2.45
CA LYS A 269 20.28 7.07 -3.65
C LYS A 269 20.05 8.58 -3.47
N TRP A 270 19.49 9.00 -2.34
CA TRP A 270 18.97 10.36 -2.19
C TRP A 270 19.71 11.23 -1.18
N THR A 271 20.32 10.63 -0.16
CA THR A 271 20.99 11.35 0.94
C THR A 271 22.28 10.65 1.38
N PRO A 272 23.25 10.42 0.47
CA PRO A 272 24.43 9.59 0.76
C PRO A 272 25.27 10.11 1.94
N ILE A 273 25.24 11.41 2.19
CA ILE A 273 25.94 12.02 3.33
C ILE A 273 25.45 11.49 4.70
N THR A 274 24.21 11.01 4.78
CA THR A 274 23.64 10.46 6.02
C THR A 274 23.84 8.95 6.14
N LEU A 275 24.43 8.30 5.15
CA LEU A 275 24.58 6.84 5.09
C LEU A 275 25.31 6.25 6.32
N PRO A 276 26.38 6.86 6.86
CA PRO A 276 27.03 6.32 8.06
C PRO A 276 26.10 6.27 9.26
N VAL A 277 25.31 7.33 9.49
CA VAL A 277 24.37 7.42 10.62
C VAL A 277 23.24 6.42 10.45
N VAL A 278 22.64 6.33 9.24
CA VAL A 278 21.56 5.38 8.95
C VAL A 278 22.08 3.94 9.08
N SER A 279 23.32 3.65 8.68
CA SER A 279 23.93 2.33 8.84
C SER A 279 24.04 1.95 10.33
N LEU A 280 24.50 2.86 11.18
CA LEU A 280 24.54 2.63 12.64
C LEU A 280 23.13 2.41 13.21
N CYS A 281 22.13 3.18 12.80
CA CYS A 281 20.73 2.97 13.20
C CYS A 281 20.22 1.58 12.77
N CYS A 282 20.56 1.11 11.57
CA CYS A 282 20.19 -0.21 11.07
C CYS A 282 20.87 -1.33 11.89
N ILE A 283 22.16 -1.21 12.18
CA ILE A 283 22.89 -2.15 13.02
C ILE A 283 22.25 -2.22 14.42
N PHE A 284 22.01 -1.08 15.06
CA PHE A 284 21.39 -1.01 16.38
C PHE A 284 19.98 -1.64 16.39
N ALA A 285 19.17 -1.36 15.37
CA ALA A 285 17.84 -1.98 15.22
C ALA A 285 17.94 -3.51 15.09
N GLY A 286 18.88 -4.02 14.29
CA GLY A 286 19.14 -5.45 14.13
C GLY A 286 19.56 -6.09 15.45
N VAL A 287 20.55 -5.53 16.13
CA VAL A 287 21.05 -6.03 17.43
C VAL A 287 19.93 -6.03 18.48
N ARG A 288 19.17 -4.95 18.61
CA ARG A 288 18.04 -4.85 19.55
C ARG A 288 16.99 -5.95 19.32
N LEU A 289 16.69 -6.27 18.06
CA LEU A 289 15.73 -7.32 17.73
C LEU A 289 16.27 -8.71 18.08
N VAL A 290 17.54 -9.00 17.80
CA VAL A 290 18.19 -10.26 18.18
C VAL A 290 18.21 -10.43 19.70
N LEU A 291 18.62 -9.40 20.45
CA LEU A 291 18.64 -9.42 21.91
C LEU A 291 17.24 -9.66 22.51
N ARG A 292 16.20 -8.98 21.97
CA ARG A 292 14.82 -9.22 22.40
C ARG A 292 14.38 -10.67 22.18
N ARG A 293 14.77 -11.28 21.06
CA ARG A 293 14.46 -12.68 20.79
C ARG A 293 15.14 -13.62 21.80
N LEU A 294 16.42 -13.45 22.03
CA LEU A 294 17.18 -14.25 22.99
C LEU A 294 16.58 -14.15 24.41
N THR A 295 16.17 -12.96 24.83
CA THR A 295 15.51 -12.74 26.13
C THR A 295 14.17 -13.48 26.22
N TRP A 296 13.34 -13.45 25.15
CA TRP A 296 12.06 -14.17 25.11
C TRP A 296 12.22 -15.68 25.08
N GLU A 297 13.20 -16.19 24.34
CA GLU A 297 13.50 -17.62 24.29
C GLU A 297 13.99 -18.12 25.66
N ASN A 298 14.83 -17.35 26.34
CA ASN A 298 15.29 -17.66 27.70
C ASN A 298 14.15 -17.63 28.73
N ILE A 299 13.25 -16.66 28.65
CA ILE A 299 12.07 -16.59 29.52
C ILE A 299 11.14 -17.78 29.26
N ARG A 300 10.87 -18.13 28.00
CA ARG A 300 10.07 -19.32 27.66
C ARG A 300 10.70 -20.63 28.19
N TYR A 301 12.01 -20.76 28.06
CA TYR A 301 12.75 -21.91 28.55
C TYR A 301 12.63 -22.03 30.08
N MET A 302 12.77 -20.92 30.82
CA MET A 302 12.59 -20.90 32.27
C MET A 302 11.16 -21.22 32.71
N LEU A 303 10.15 -20.66 32.03
CA LEU A 303 8.73 -20.95 32.32
C LEU A 303 8.31 -22.37 31.93
N GLY A 304 8.93 -22.95 30.88
CA GLY A 304 8.73 -24.35 30.49
C GLY A 304 9.31 -25.35 31.52
N LYS A 305 10.44 -25.04 32.14
CA LYS A 305 11.02 -25.85 33.20
C LYS A 305 10.22 -25.85 34.53
N SER A 306 9.50 -24.74 34.79
CA SER A 306 8.67 -24.66 36.00
C SER A 306 7.40 -25.55 35.94
N ARG A 307 6.98 -25.98 34.75
CA ARG A 307 5.81 -26.86 34.54
C ARG A 307 6.15 -28.34 34.48
N SER A 308 7.43 -28.71 34.37
CA SER A 308 7.87 -30.12 34.35
C SER A 308 8.29 -30.66 35.73
N ASN A 309 8.25 -29.82 36.78
CA ASN A 309 8.61 -30.20 38.17
C ASN A 309 7.41 -30.08 39.14
N SER A 310 6.17 -30.07 38.61
CA SER A 310 4.96 -30.14 39.44
C SER A 310 4.08 -31.32 39.07
#